data_21b8f01d153963586838c477869029fa
#
_entry.id   21b8f01d153963586838c477869029fa
#
_cell.length_a   1.000
_cell.length_b   1.000
_cell.length_c   1.000
_cell.angle_alpha   90.00
_cell.angle_beta   90.00
_cell.angle_gamma   90.00
#
_symmetry.space_group_name_H-M   'P 1'
#
loop_
_entity.id
_entity.type
_entity.pdbx_description
1 polymer ?
#
loop_
_entity_poly.entity_id
_entity_poly.type
_entity_poly.pdbx_seq_one_letter_code
_entity_poly.pdbx_strand_id
1 'polypeptide(L)'
;WQEFFREATWDEALDFAADGFKALREDVGGASVAGFGSAKCTNEEAYLFQKFIRQGFGHNNVDHCTRLCHASSVAALMENVGSAAVTATFNEIENADVAIVIGANPIENHPVAATYFKQFTKRGGKLIVMDPRGQALKRYASHMLQFRPGADVSMLNAIMKVIVEEELYDR
;
A
#
# COMPACT_ATOMS: atom_id res chain seq x y z
N TRP A 1 24.51 -5.98 21.34
CA TRP A 1 23.19 -6.66 21.42
C TRP A 1 23.28 -7.97 22.19
N GLN A 2 24.41 -8.68 22.15
CA GLN A 2 24.65 -9.94 22.88
C GLN A 2 24.57 -9.78 24.41
N GLU A 3 24.73 -8.59 24.93
CA GLU A 3 24.59 -8.30 26.36
C GLU A 3 23.12 -8.27 26.82
N PHE A 4 22.19 -8.08 25.87
CA PHE A 4 20.75 -7.92 26.15
C PHE A 4 19.89 -9.10 25.68
N PHE A 5 20.43 -9.97 24.82
CA PHE A 5 19.70 -11.08 24.23
C PHE A 5 20.42 -12.39 24.50
N ARG A 6 19.67 -13.44 24.78
CA ARG A 6 20.14 -14.81 24.89
C ARG A 6 19.28 -15.73 24.02
N GLU A 7 19.81 -16.88 23.69
CA GLU A 7 19.02 -17.93 23.06
C GLU A 7 17.95 -18.44 24.03
N ALA A 8 16.77 -18.72 23.51
CA ALA A 8 15.62 -19.25 24.25
C ALA A 8 14.84 -20.22 23.37
N THR A 9 14.11 -21.16 23.99
CA THR A 9 13.11 -21.95 23.29
C THR A 9 11.89 -21.10 22.96
N TRP A 10 11.06 -21.56 22.02
CA TRP A 10 9.80 -20.91 21.72
C TRP A 10 8.86 -20.83 22.91
N ASP A 11 8.74 -21.91 23.68
CA ASP A 11 7.88 -21.95 24.86
C ASP A 11 8.34 -20.92 25.90
N GLU A 12 9.63 -20.87 26.19
CA GLU A 12 10.20 -19.90 27.11
C GLU A 12 9.97 -18.45 26.67
N ALA A 13 10.14 -18.15 25.38
CA ALA A 13 9.95 -16.82 24.84
C ALA A 13 8.46 -16.41 24.84
N LEU A 14 7.57 -17.33 24.51
CA LEU A 14 6.12 -17.08 24.50
C LEU A 14 5.58 -16.90 25.92
N ASP A 15 6.01 -17.71 26.88
CA ASP A 15 5.62 -17.59 28.28
C ASP A 15 6.08 -16.24 28.85
N PHE A 16 7.33 -15.86 28.59
CA PHE A 16 7.87 -14.57 29.02
C PHE A 16 7.04 -13.39 28.46
N ALA A 17 6.72 -13.43 27.17
CA ALA A 17 5.91 -12.39 26.54
C ALA A 17 4.47 -12.36 27.10
N ALA A 18 3.84 -13.54 27.26
CA ALA A 18 2.50 -13.66 27.77
C ALA A 18 2.37 -13.15 29.22
N ASP A 19 3.33 -13.48 30.06
CA ASP A 19 3.35 -13.04 31.46
C ASP A 19 3.59 -11.53 31.56
N GLY A 20 4.45 -10.97 30.72
CA GLY A 20 4.64 -9.52 30.60
C GLY A 20 3.35 -8.79 30.19
N PHE A 21 2.61 -9.31 29.21
CA PHE A 21 1.34 -8.75 28.78
C PHE A 21 0.23 -8.90 29.84
N LYS A 22 0.18 -10.02 30.55
CA LYS A 22 -0.76 -10.19 31.67
C LYS A 22 -0.49 -9.20 32.78
N ALA A 23 0.76 -9.05 33.18
CA ALA A 23 1.16 -8.09 34.22
C ALA A 23 0.79 -6.65 33.84
N LEU A 24 1.06 -6.23 32.60
CA LEU A 24 0.67 -4.91 32.08
C LEU A 24 -0.86 -4.72 32.12
N ARG A 25 -1.61 -5.72 31.69
CA ARG A 25 -3.07 -5.67 31.69
C ARG A 25 -3.65 -5.55 33.10
N GLU A 26 -3.04 -6.22 34.09
CA GLU A 26 -3.48 -6.17 35.49
C GLU A 26 -3.11 -4.84 36.16
N ASP A 27 -1.94 -4.29 35.87
CA ASP A 27 -1.41 -3.08 36.51
C ASP A 27 -2.06 -1.80 35.93
N VAL A 28 -2.07 -1.65 34.59
CA VAL A 28 -2.50 -0.40 33.93
C VAL A 28 -3.68 -0.56 32.99
N GLY A 29 -4.23 -1.74 32.86
CA GLY A 29 -5.36 -2.08 32.00
C GLY A 29 -4.97 -2.37 30.54
N GLY A 30 -5.82 -3.14 29.87
CA GLY A 30 -5.58 -3.59 28.50
C GLY A 30 -5.45 -2.46 27.48
N ALA A 31 -6.05 -1.29 27.72
CA ALA A 31 -5.98 -0.14 26.84
C ALA A 31 -4.58 0.50 26.72
N SER A 32 -3.65 0.11 27.59
CA SER A 32 -2.24 0.52 27.51
C SER A 32 -1.47 -0.16 26.37
N VAL A 33 -2.03 -1.23 25.80
CA VAL A 33 -1.40 -2.02 24.73
C VAL A 33 -2.02 -1.64 23.38
N ALA A 34 -1.19 -1.46 22.37
CA ALA A 34 -1.62 -1.25 21.00
C ALA A 34 -0.94 -2.27 20.06
N GLY A 35 -1.67 -2.68 19.03
CA GLY A 35 -1.16 -3.58 18.00
C GLY A 35 -1.02 -2.89 16.65
N PHE A 36 0.11 -3.11 15.98
CA PHE A 36 0.41 -2.59 14.66
C PHE A 36 0.61 -3.74 13.68
N GLY A 37 -0.36 -3.94 12.79
CA GLY A 37 -0.31 -4.93 11.72
C GLY A 37 0.51 -4.45 10.52
N SER A 38 0.77 -5.38 9.60
CA SER A 38 1.61 -5.13 8.42
C SER A 38 0.97 -5.66 7.15
N ALA A 39 1.20 -4.97 6.02
CA ALA A 39 0.84 -5.47 4.68
C ALA A 39 1.73 -6.64 4.21
N LYS A 40 2.76 -7.00 4.98
CA LYS A 40 3.62 -8.16 4.71
C LYS A 40 3.06 -9.46 5.27
N CYS A 41 1.96 -9.38 6.01
CA CYS A 41 1.27 -10.54 6.58
C CYS A 41 0.26 -11.12 5.58
N THR A 42 -0.08 -12.40 5.77
CA THR A 42 -1.23 -13.01 5.12
C THR A 42 -2.54 -12.47 5.70
N ASN A 43 -3.66 -12.72 5.04
CA ASN A 43 -4.97 -12.33 5.55
C ASN A 43 -5.30 -13.03 6.88
N GLU A 44 -4.87 -14.28 7.03
CA GLU A 44 -5.05 -15.08 8.24
C GLU A 44 -4.26 -14.49 9.41
N GLU A 45 -3.01 -14.11 9.19
CA GLU A 45 -2.19 -13.44 10.21
C GLU A 45 -2.79 -12.09 10.62
N ALA A 46 -3.25 -11.28 9.67
CA ALA A 46 -3.91 -10.01 9.94
C ALA A 46 -5.19 -10.20 10.78
N TYR A 47 -6.00 -11.21 10.45
CA TYR A 47 -7.19 -11.58 11.21
C TYR A 47 -6.84 -12.02 12.64
N LEU A 48 -5.88 -12.94 12.78
CA LEU A 48 -5.47 -13.47 14.08
C LEU A 48 -4.85 -12.38 14.96
N PHE A 49 -4.06 -11.49 14.38
CA PHE A 49 -3.46 -10.37 15.09
C PHE A 49 -4.53 -9.40 15.63
N GLN A 50 -5.51 -9.05 14.81
CA GLN A 50 -6.64 -8.22 15.24
C GLN A 50 -7.45 -8.92 16.35
N LYS A 51 -7.73 -10.21 16.19
CA LYS A 51 -8.42 -11.03 17.17
C LYS A 51 -7.64 -11.09 18.50
N PHE A 52 -6.33 -11.27 18.44
CA PHE A 52 -5.44 -11.28 19.60
C PHE A 52 -5.54 -9.97 20.41
N ILE A 53 -5.43 -8.82 19.76
CA ILE A 53 -5.55 -7.52 20.44
C ILE A 53 -6.95 -7.34 21.06
N ARG A 54 -8.00 -7.65 20.32
CA ARG A 54 -9.37 -7.46 20.80
C ARG A 54 -9.73 -8.40 21.94
N GLN A 55 -9.38 -9.68 21.85
CA GLN A 55 -9.70 -10.68 22.88
C GLN A 55 -8.69 -10.69 24.01
N GLY A 56 -7.40 -10.56 23.71
CA GLY A 56 -6.34 -10.57 24.72
C GLY A 56 -6.36 -9.35 25.64
N PHE A 57 -6.65 -8.17 25.10
CA PHE A 57 -6.59 -6.91 25.85
C PHE A 57 -7.95 -6.24 26.05
N GLY A 58 -8.99 -6.71 25.38
CA GLY A 58 -10.37 -6.25 25.61
C GLY A 58 -10.72 -4.90 24.98
N HIS A 59 -9.96 -4.42 23.98
CA HIS A 59 -10.24 -3.17 23.29
C HIS A 59 -9.78 -3.19 21.83
N ASN A 60 -9.93 -2.07 21.12
CA ASN A 60 -9.75 -1.98 19.67
C ASN A 60 -8.52 -1.13 19.28
N ASN A 61 -7.48 -1.06 20.13
CA ASN A 61 -6.23 -0.35 19.81
C ASN A 61 -5.36 -1.18 18.86
N VAL A 62 -5.89 -1.43 17.67
CA VAL A 62 -5.19 -2.15 16.60
C VAL A 62 -5.36 -1.39 15.30
N ASP A 63 -4.28 -1.21 14.58
CA ASP A 63 -4.27 -0.59 13.28
C ASP A 63 -3.29 -1.30 12.35
N HIS A 64 -3.24 -0.88 11.12
CA HIS A 64 -2.46 -1.50 10.05
C HIS A 64 -1.63 -0.44 9.33
N CYS A 65 -0.54 -0.86 8.67
CA CYS A 65 0.31 0.07 7.91
C CYS A 65 -0.45 0.86 6.84
N THR A 66 -1.60 0.35 6.38
CA THR A 66 -2.53 1.04 5.46
C THR A 66 -2.94 2.42 5.97
N ARG A 67 -3.00 2.64 7.29
CA ARG A 67 -3.30 3.94 7.88
C ARG A 67 -2.41 5.06 7.33
N LEU A 68 -1.13 4.79 7.17
CA LEU A 68 -0.16 5.76 6.64
C LEU A 68 0.14 5.53 5.16
N CYS A 69 0.02 4.30 4.68
CA CYS A 69 0.46 3.90 3.34
C CYS A 69 -0.53 4.35 2.25
N HIS A 70 -1.82 4.06 2.40
CA HIS A 70 -2.83 4.34 1.38
C HIS A 70 -4.23 4.64 1.95
N ALA A 71 -4.32 5.20 3.14
CA ALA A 71 -5.60 5.61 3.73
C ALA A 71 -6.34 6.63 2.85
N SER A 72 -5.64 7.57 2.26
CA SER A 72 -6.21 8.53 1.31
C SER A 72 -6.74 7.87 0.03
N SER A 73 -6.05 6.85 -0.48
CA SER A 73 -6.50 6.06 -1.63
C SER A 73 -7.77 5.27 -1.30
N VAL A 74 -7.82 4.66 -0.10
CA VAL A 74 -9.02 3.96 0.38
C VAL A 74 -10.20 4.92 0.49
N ALA A 75 -10.00 6.10 1.08
CA ALA A 75 -11.04 7.13 1.18
C ALA A 75 -11.54 7.55 -0.21
N ALA A 76 -10.63 7.84 -1.14
CA ALA A 76 -10.98 8.22 -2.50
C ALA A 76 -11.75 7.12 -3.25
N LEU A 77 -11.36 5.86 -3.10
CA LEU A 77 -12.09 4.73 -3.69
C LEU A 77 -13.49 4.58 -3.09
N MET A 78 -13.62 4.69 -1.76
CA MET A 78 -14.94 4.62 -1.11
C MET A 78 -15.88 5.74 -1.55
N GLU A 79 -15.36 6.96 -1.69
CA GLU A 79 -16.15 8.13 -2.10
C GLU A 79 -16.56 8.09 -3.57
N ASN A 80 -15.69 7.60 -4.46
CA ASN A 80 -15.93 7.67 -5.91
C ASN A 80 -16.50 6.38 -6.51
N VAL A 81 -16.15 5.20 -5.98
CA VAL A 81 -16.61 3.90 -6.51
C VAL A 81 -17.39 3.06 -5.49
N GLY A 82 -17.50 3.52 -4.25
CA GLY A 82 -18.27 2.84 -3.20
C GLY A 82 -17.60 1.59 -2.63
N SER A 83 -16.35 1.32 -2.97
CA SER A 83 -15.58 0.16 -2.50
C SER A 83 -14.14 0.55 -2.24
N ALA A 84 -13.54 0.01 -1.18
CA ALA A 84 -12.13 0.21 -0.87
C ALA A 84 -11.17 -0.65 -1.73
N ALA A 85 -11.72 -1.41 -2.68
CA ALA A 85 -10.95 -2.28 -3.57
C ALA A 85 -10.79 -1.66 -4.96
N VAL A 86 -9.71 -2.04 -5.64
CA VAL A 86 -9.46 -1.68 -7.04
C VAL A 86 -10.52 -2.31 -7.96
N THR A 87 -10.78 -1.68 -9.11
CA THR A 87 -11.80 -2.11 -10.08
C THR A 87 -11.27 -3.09 -11.13
N ALA A 88 -9.95 -3.20 -11.27
CA ALA A 88 -9.29 -4.04 -12.27
C ALA A 88 -8.14 -4.83 -11.67
N THR A 89 -7.84 -5.97 -12.26
CA THR A 89 -6.67 -6.79 -11.94
C THR A 89 -5.44 -6.37 -12.76
N PHE A 90 -4.25 -6.80 -12.37
CA PHE A 90 -3.03 -6.51 -13.14
C PHE A 90 -3.06 -7.07 -14.57
N ASN A 91 -3.77 -8.15 -14.80
CA ASN A 91 -3.88 -8.75 -16.12
C ASN A 91 -4.61 -7.85 -17.12
N GLU A 92 -5.48 -6.97 -16.66
CA GLU A 92 -6.23 -6.04 -17.52
C GLU A 92 -5.32 -5.06 -18.28
N ILE A 93 -4.09 -4.85 -17.82
CA ILE A 93 -3.11 -4.06 -18.57
C ILE A 93 -2.83 -4.67 -19.96
N GLU A 94 -3.08 -5.96 -20.13
CA GLU A 94 -2.91 -6.62 -21.43
C GLU A 94 -3.92 -6.14 -22.47
N ASN A 95 -5.07 -5.66 -22.03
CA ASN A 95 -6.17 -5.19 -22.87
C ASN A 95 -6.19 -3.66 -23.02
N ALA A 96 -5.27 -2.96 -22.36
CA ALA A 96 -5.20 -1.51 -22.39
C ALA A 96 -4.36 -0.99 -23.57
N ASP A 97 -4.67 0.20 -24.07
CA ASP A 97 -3.85 0.94 -25.04
C ASP A 97 -2.89 1.90 -24.34
N VAL A 98 -3.32 2.44 -23.20
CA VAL A 98 -2.56 3.40 -22.38
C VAL A 98 -2.59 2.94 -20.92
N ALA A 99 -1.43 3.01 -20.26
CA ALA A 99 -1.30 2.81 -18.83
C ALA A 99 -0.59 3.99 -18.18
N ILE A 100 -1.11 4.44 -17.04
CA ILE A 100 -0.49 5.50 -16.24
C ILE A 100 -0.01 4.88 -14.92
N VAL A 101 1.26 5.10 -14.59
CA VAL A 101 1.85 4.75 -13.29
C VAL A 101 2.23 6.04 -12.61
N ILE A 102 1.55 6.37 -11.53
CA ILE A 102 1.75 7.60 -10.79
C ILE A 102 2.13 7.31 -9.33
N GLY A 103 3.23 7.92 -8.87
CA GLY A 103 3.69 7.79 -7.47
C GLY A 103 4.01 6.38 -7.02
N ALA A 104 4.33 5.47 -7.95
CA ALA A 104 4.60 4.07 -7.66
C ALA A 104 5.86 3.58 -8.40
N ASN A 105 6.64 2.73 -7.75
CA ASN A 105 7.82 2.10 -8.33
C ASN A 105 7.68 0.57 -8.37
N PRO A 106 6.89 0.04 -9.32
CA PRO A 106 6.60 -1.39 -9.37
C PRO A 106 7.83 -2.26 -9.64
N ILE A 107 8.90 -1.73 -10.24
CA ILE A 107 10.13 -2.51 -10.44
C ILE A 107 10.75 -2.93 -9.11
N GLU A 108 10.70 -2.08 -8.10
CA GLU A 108 11.25 -2.38 -6.78
C GLU A 108 10.21 -3.01 -5.84
N ASN A 109 9.00 -2.47 -5.81
CA ASN A 109 7.98 -2.86 -4.82
C ASN A 109 7.08 -4.01 -5.28
N HIS A 110 6.93 -4.19 -6.61
CA HIS A 110 6.07 -5.20 -7.23
C HIS A 110 6.74 -5.79 -8.47
N PRO A 111 7.88 -6.49 -8.34
CA PRO A 111 8.72 -6.90 -9.49
C PRO A 111 7.99 -7.83 -10.46
N VAL A 112 7.08 -8.68 -9.98
CA VAL A 112 6.25 -9.54 -10.85
C VAL A 112 5.28 -8.67 -11.65
N ALA A 113 4.58 -7.73 -11.02
CA ALA A 113 3.69 -6.79 -11.71
C ALA A 113 4.44 -5.93 -12.74
N ALA A 114 5.70 -5.56 -12.47
CA ALA A 114 6.53 -4.82 -13.41
C ALA A 114 6.78 -5.59 -14.73
N THR A 115 6.68 -6.91 -14.74
CA THR A 115 6.80 -7.70 -15.97
C THR A 115 5.64 -7.44 -16.93
N TYR A 116 4.42 -7.25 -16.41
CA TYR A 116 3.24 -6.90 -17.21
C TYR A 116 3.43 -5.55 -17.90
N PHE A 117 3.91 -4.51 -17.19
CA PHE A 117 4.23 -3.21 -17.81
C PHE A 117 5.28 -3.33 -18.92
N LYS A 118 6.31 -4.14 -18.71
CA LYS A 118 7.34 -4.38 -19.74
C LYS A 118 6.78 -5.09 -20.97
N GLN A 119 5.93 -6.09 -20.79
CA GLN A 119 5.28 -6.81 -21.88
C GLN A 119 4.27 -5.92 -22.61
N PHE A 120 3.49 -5.14 -21.88
CA PHE A 120 2.57 -4.13 -22.39
C PHE A 120 3.26 -3.17 -23.35
N THR A 121 4.40 -2.58 -22.95
CA THR A 121 5.14 -1.66 -23.82
C THR A 121 5.77 -2.35 -25.02
N LYS A 122 6.23 -3.62 -24.90
CA LYS A 122 6.72 -4.42 -26.04
C LYS A 122 5.66 -4.69 -27.10
N ARG A 123 4.38 -4.74 -26.71
CA ARG A 123 3.24 -4.91 -27.63
C ARG A 123 2.77 -3.60 -28.26
N GLY A 124 3.41 -2.47 -27.93
CA GLY A 124 3.09 -1.15 -28.46
C GLY A 124 2.21 -0.29 -27.56
N GLY A 125 1.82 -0.79 -26.39
CA GLY A 125 1.08 -0.02 -25.38
C GLY A 125 1.87 1.20 -24.91
N LYS A 126 1.18 2.29 -24.65
CA LYS A 126 1.75 3.56 -24.22
C LYS A 126 1.80 3.66 -22.70
N LEU A 127 2.99 3.65 -22.14
CA LEU A 127 3.21 3.78 -20.71
C LEU A 127 3.59 5.22 -20.35
N ILE A 128 2.81 5.87 -19.52
CA ILE A 128 3.09 7.17 -18.94
C ILE A 128 3.51 6.96 -17.48
N VAL A 129 4.69 7.42 -17.13
CA VAL A 129 5.20 7.35 -15.74
C VAL A 129 5.24 8.76 -15.18
N MET A 130 4.59 8.96 -14.04
CA MET A 130 4.46 10.24 -13.34
C MET A 130 5.03 10.06 -11.94
N ASP A 131 6.23 10.60 -11.66
CA ASP A 131 6.94 10.39 -10.40
C ASP A 131 7.91 11.56 -10.14
N PRO A 132 8.01 12.03 -8.90
CA PRO A 132 9.02 13.05 -8.53
C PRO A 132 10.46 12.60 -8.77
N ARG A 133 10.70 11.29 -8.72
CA ARG A 133 12.01 10.67 -8.96
C ARG A 133 12.08 10.06 -10.36
N GLY A 134 13.24 10.07 -10.95
CA GLY A 134 13.50 9.36 -12.20
C GLY A 134 13.66 7.85 -11.97
N GLN A 135 12.58 7.15 -11.71
CA GLN A 135 12.58 5.71 -11.40
C GLN A 135 12.94 4.81 -12.60
N ALA A 136 13.27 3.54 -12.30
CA ALA A 136 13.76 2.60 -13.31
C ALA A 136 12.72 2.25 -14.40
N LEU A 137 11.42 2.39 -14.14
CA LEU A 137 10.36 2.17 -15.12
C LEU A 137 10.40 3.17 -16.28
N LYS A 138 11.06 4.32 -16.09
CA LYS A 138 11.31 5.35 -17.12
C LYS A 138 11.83 4.75 -18.44
N ARG A 139 12.67 3.73 -18.38
CA ARG A 139 13.26 3.08 -19.59
C ARG A 139 12.23 2.42 -20.52
N TYR A 140 11.04 2.15 -20.01
CA TYR A 140 9.93 1.53 -20.74
C TYR A 140 8.81 2.53 -21.03
N ALA A 141 8.86 3.72 -20.45
CA ALA A 141 7.84 4.72 -20.58
C ALA A 141 7.88 5.42 -21.95
N SER A 142 6.71 5.63 -22.52
CA SER A 142 6.52 6.54 -23.67
C SER A 142 6.73 8.00 -23.25
N HIS A 143 6.28 8.32 -22.02
CA HIS A 143 6.45 9.64 -21.41
C HIS A 143 6.82 9.48 -19.93
N MET A 144 7.82 10.27 -19.51
CA MET A 144 8.17 10.44 -18.10
C MET A 144 7.85 11.87 -17.69
N LEU A 145 6.83 12.04 -16.86
CA LEU A 145 6.41 13.33 -16.31
C LEU A 145 6.96 13.43 -14.89
N GLN A 146 8.10 14.10 -14.76
CA GLN A 146 8.73 14.33 -13.47
C GLN A 146 8.23 15.66 -12.90
N PHE A 147 7.53 15.58 -11.79
CA PHE A 147 6.94 16.73 -11.11
C PHE A 147 7.57 16.96 -9.73
N ARG A 148 7.31 18.12 -9.13
CA ARG A 148 7.77 18.42 -7.77
C ARG A 148 6.90 17.68 -6.75
N PRO A 149 7.45 17.14 -5.64
CA PRO A 149 6.64 16.58 -4.56
C PRO A 149 5.52 17.55 -4.14
N GLY A 150 4.32 17.02 -3.98
CA GLY A 150 3.12 17.81 -3.65
C GLY A 150 2.43 18.50 -4.84
N ALA A 151 2.94 18.33 -6.06
CA ALA A 151 2.31 18.90 -7.27
C ALA A 151 1.43 17.90 -8.04
N ASP A 152 1.13 16.75 -7.48
CA ASP A 152 0.34 15.68 -8.10
C ASP A 152 -1.01 16.19 -8.59
N VAL A 153 -1.77 16.83 -7.71
CA VAL A 153 -3.10 17.37 -8.01
C VAL A 153 -3.03 18.43 -9.10
N SER A 154 -2.04 19.32 -9.04
CA SER A 154 -1.87 20.37 -10.04
C SER A 154 -1.58 19.80 -11.43
N MET A 155 -0.77 18.74 -11.49
CA MET A 155 -0.46 18.08 -12.76
C MET A 155 -1.67 17.32 -13.31
N LEU A 156 -2.41 16.60 -12.47
CA LEU A 156 -3.64 15.93 -12.90
C LEU A 156 -4.69 16.93 -13.38
N ASN A 157 -4.86 18.06 -12.67
CA ASN A 157 -5.77 19.13 -13.10
C ASN A 157 -5.34 19.75 -14.44
N ALA A 158 -4.04 19.90 -14.69
CA ALA A 158 -3.55 20.39 -15.98
C ALA A 158 -3.89 19.42 -17.13
N ILE A 159 -3.77 18.12 -16.92
CA ILE A 159 -4.16 17.10 -17.89
C ILE A 159 -5.68 17.14 -18.13
N MET A 160 -6.49 17.19 -17.06
CA MET A 160 -7.95 17.28 -17.16
C MET A 160 -8.37 18.56 -17.91
N LYS A 161 -7.71 19.68 -17.65
CA LYS A 161 -7.96 20.95 -18.37
C LYS A 161 -7.82 20.78 -19.87
N VAL A 162 -6.72 20.18 -20.31
CA VAL A 162 -6.48 19.95 -21.76
C VAL A 162 -7.57 19.04 -22.35
N ILE A 163 -7.91 17.94 -21.64
CA ILE A 163 -8.98 17.02 -22.10
C ILE A 163 -10.30 17.76 -22.29
N VAL A 164 -10.65 18.65 -21.36
CA VAL A 164 -11.91 19.42 -21.42
C VAL A 164 -11.85 20.51 -22.49
N GLU A 165 -10.77 21.29 -22.57
CA GLU A 165 -10.63 22.39 -23.54
C GLU A 165 -10.56 21.87 -24.97
N GLU A 166 -9.97 20.72 -25.22
CA GLU A 166 -9.85 20.11 -26.54
C GLU A 166 -10.99 19.10 -26.84
N GLU A 167 -11.98 19.00 -25.96
CA GLU A 167 -13.15 18.09 -26.09
C GLU A 167 -12.74 16.62 -26.34
N LEU A 168 -11.67 16.14 -25.70
CA LEU A 168 -11.12 14.78 -25.84
C LEU A 168 -11.84 13.76 -24.95
N TYR A 169 -13.13 13.87 -24.78
CA TYR A 169 -13.96 12.97 -23.97
C TYR A 169 -15.21 12.57 -24.73
N ASP A 170 -15.69 11.35 -24.48
CA ASP A 170 -16.98 10.87 -24.99
C ASP A 170 -18.13 11.54 -24.24
N ARG A 171 -19.17 11.95 -24.97
CA ARG A 171 -20.37 12.59 -24.43
C ARG A 171 -21.47 11.57 -24.13
#